data_73cb84e027553bb602afce13be480152
#
_entry.id   73cb84e027553bb602afce13be480152
#
_cell.length_a   1.000
_cell.length_b   1.000
_cell.length_c   1.000
_cell.angle_alpha   90.00
_cell.angle_beta   90.00
_cell.angle_gamma   90.00
#
_symmetry.space_group_name_H-M   'P 1'
#
loop_
_entity.id
_entity.type
_entity.pdbx_description
1 polymer ?
#
loop_
_entity_poly.entity_id
_entity_poly.type
_entity_poly.pdbx_seq_one_letter_code
_entity_poly.pdbx_strand_id
1 'polypeptide(L)'
;LANEHLSKIKTPCIHPLLTQGESLIYAFASGCTMVFNKALKDLLISHIPQTMPMLHDFWAYISAQAIGAKIIFDKESHILYRQHRNNTVGLGESAVKEWKQRIKRVFILHEHERSNNARILLETLYEEMTPDSLKRTKLFIDAKTSFLKRMRLLFDDSYKCGNLKNWILFK
;
A
#
# COMPACT_ATOMS: atom_id res chain seq x y z
N LEU A 1 -19.72 -1.45 -2.09
CA LEU A 1 -19.71 -1.70 -3.53
C LEU A 1 -21.14 -1.78 -4.06
N ALA A 2 -21.32 -1.57 -5.35
CA ALA A 2 -22.60 -1.70 -6.04
C ALA A 2 -22.41 -2.43 -7.38
N ASN A 3 -23.48 -3.08 -7.89
CA ASN A 3 -23.50 -3.65 -9.23
C ASN A 3 -23.77 -2.57 -10.31
N GLU A 4 -23.90 -2.97 -11.56
CA GLU A 4 -24.17 -2.07 -12.68
C GLU A 4 -25.47 -1.27 -12.52
N HIS A 5 -26.45 -1.79 -11.77
CA HIS A 5 -27.74 -1.16 -11.46
C HIS A 5 -27.73 -0.39 -10.12
N LEU A 6 -26.57 -0.12 -9.54
CA LEU A 6 -26.36 0.56 -8.26
C LEU A 6 -26.96 -0.16 -7.04
N SER A 7 -27.35 -1.42 -7.17
CA SER A 7 -27.75 -2.23 -6.01
C SER A 7 -26.53 -2.62 -5.19
N LYS A 8 -26.63 -2.48 -3.86
CA LYS A 8 -25.51 -2.83 -2.95
C LYS A 8 -25.16 -4.31 -3.07
N ILE A 9 -23.88 -4.59 -3.21
CA ILE A 9 -23.34 -5.95 -3.22
C ILE A 9 -22.42 -6.13 -2.01
N LYS A 10 -22.14 -7.40 -1.66
CA LYS A 10 -21.26 -7.71 -0.52
C LYS A 10 -19.91 -7.03 -0.70
N THR A 11 -19.55 -6.18 0.26
CA THR A 11 -18.27 -5.50 0.28
C THR A 11 -17.30 -6.28 1.16
N PRO A 12 -16.08 -6.57 0.68
CA PRO A 12 -15.03 -7.12 1.55
C PRO A 12 -14.82 -6.25 2.78
N CYS A 13 -14.60 -6.87 3.93
CA CYS A 13 -14.17 -6.13 5.11
C CYS A 13 -12.77 -5.57 4.87
N ILE A 14 -12.63 -4.25 4.99
CA ILE A 14 -11.34 -3.57 4.87
C ILE A 14 -10.77 -3.41 6.28
N HIS A 15 -9.57 -3.91 6.48
CA HIS A 15 -8.79 -3.65 7.68
C HIS A 15 -7.81 -2.51 7.37
N PRO A 16 -7.97 -1.34 8.03
CA PRO A 16 -7.08 -0.23 7.78
C PRO A 16 -5.67 -0.57 8.25
N LEU A 17 -4.70 -0.37 7.39
CA LEU A 17 -3.29 -0.51 7.71
C LEU A 17 -2.77 0.87 8.11
N LEU A 18 -2.62 1.10 9.42
CA LEU A 18 -2.33 2.43 9.96
C LEU A 18 -0.86 2.60 10.40
N THR A 19 -0.04 1.57 10.20
CA THR A 19 1.40 1.66 10.47
C THR A 19 2.19 1.89 9.19
N GLN A 20 3.28 2.62 9.30
CA GLN A 20 4.16 2.89 8.16
C GLN A 20 4.78 1.59 7.59
N GLY A 21 5.13 0.61 8.44
CA GLY A 21 5.66 -0.67 7.98
C GLY A 21 4.65 -1.45 7.14
N GLU A 22 3.39 -1.51 7.55
CA GLU A 22 2.32 -2.14 6.78
C GLU A 22 2.06 -1.44 5.45
N SER A 23 2.17 -0.10 5.41
CA SER A 23 1.98 0.69 4.18
C SER A 23 3.02 0.38 3.10
N LEU A 24 4.23 -0.04 3.47
CA LEU A 24 5.25 -0.50 2.52
C LEU A 24 4.88 -1.82 1.83
N ILE A 25 3.99 -2.59 2.44
CA ILE A 25 3.58 -3.91 1.96
C ILE A 25 2.30 -3.83 1.15
N TYR A 26 1.32 -3.08 1.64
CA TYR A 26 -0.01 -3.05 1.07
C TYR A 26 -0.68 -1.68 1.25
N ALA A 27 -1.35 -1.19 0.22
CA ALA A 27 -2.25 -0.04 0.32
C ALA A 27 -3.70 -0.51 0.38
N PHE A 28 -4.48 0.08 1.27
CA PHE A 28 -5.92 -0.14 1.33
C PHE A 28 -6.72 1.06 0.81
N ALA A 29 -6.09 2.23 0.77
CA ALA A 29 -6.74 3.47 0.36
C ALA A 29 -7.01 3.47 -1.14
N SER A 30 -8.19 3.92 -1.53
CA SER A 30 -8.59 4.11 -2.92
C SER A 30 -8.77 5.60 -3.20
N GLY A 31 -8.23 6.10 -4.30
CA GLY A 31 -8.18 7.52 -4.62
C GLY A 31 -9.53 8.22 -4.56
N CYS A 32 -10.60 7.54 -5.02
CA CYS A 32 -11.96 8.10 -4.98
C CYS A 32 -12.57 8.25 -3.57
N THR A 33 -11.92 7.68 -2.54
CA THR A 33 -12.38 7.75 -1.14
C THR A 33 -11.43 8.51 -0.23
N MET A 34 -10.34 9.08 -0.79
CA MET A 34 -9.35 9.81 -0.02
C MET A 34 -9.70 11.29 0.09
N VAL A 35 -9.59 11.81 1.31
CA VAL A 35 -9.63 13.24 1.58
C VAL A 35 -8.39 13.62 2.36
N PHE A 36 -7.69 14.65 1.95
CA PHE A 36 -6.48 15.11 2.62
C PHE A 36 -6.42 16.64 2.66
N ASN A 37 -5.70 17.17 3.62
CA ASN A 37 -5.59 18.60 3.86
C ASN A 37 -4.59 19.27 2.89
N LYS A 38 -4.58 20.60 2.92
CA LYS A 38 -3.69 21.42 2.09
C LYS A 38 -2.20 21.08 2.35
N ALA A 39 -1.80 20.81 3.59
CA ALA A 39 -0.42 20.53 3.93
C ALA A 39 0.10 19.27 3.21
N LEU A 40 -0.67 18.17 3.23
CA LEU A 40 -0.30 16.96 2.49
C LEU A 40 -0.31 17.20 0.99
N LYS A 41 -1.29 17.96 0.46
CA LYS A 41 -1.33 18.33 -0.96
C LYS A 41 -0.07 19.08 -1.38
N ASP A 42 0.33 20.08 -0.63
CA ASP A 42 1.48 20.92 -0.96
C ASP A 42 2.79 20.10 -0.89
N LEU A 43 2.92 19.21 0.08
CA LEU A 43 4.04 18.28 0.17
C LEU A 43 4.10 17.35 -1.05
N LEU A 44 2.99 16.73 -1.43
CA LEU A 44 2.94 15.84 -2.59
C LEU A 44 3.28 16.55 -3.91
N ILE A 45 2.92 17.83 -4.05
CA ILE A 45 3.26 18.66 -5.22
C ILE A 45 4.74 19.04 -5.23
N SER A 46 5.32 19.36 -4.07
CA SER A 46 6.74 19.72 -3.97
C SER A 46 7.69 18.53 -4.10
N HIS A 47 7.20 17.30 -3.87
CA HIS A 47 7.98 16.07 -3.89
C HIS A 47 7.39 15.04 -4.88
N ILE A 48 7.33 15.43 -6.15
CA ILE A 48 6.92 14.53 -7.24
C ILE A 48 8.10 13.63 -7.61
N PRO A 49 7.97 12.29 -7.52
CA PRO A 49 9.04 11.40 -7.94
C PRO A 49 9.26 11.50 -9.45
N GLN A 50 10.50 11.35 -9.90
CA GLN A 50 10.84 11.38 -11.34
C GLN A 50 10.07 10.35 -12.16
N THR A 51 9.84 9.18 -11.56
CA THR A 51 8.99 8.13 -12.14
C THR A 51 7.97 7.72 -11.09
N MET A 52 6.68 7.79 -11.44
CA MET A 52 5.62 7.35 -10.54
C MET A 52 5.68 5.81 -10.42
N PRO A 53 6.06 5.28 -9.26
CA PRO A 53 6.34 3.85 -9.11
C PRO A 53 5.07 3.02 -8.96
N MET A 54 3.96 3.67 -8.64
CA MET A 54 2.70 3.04 -8.24
C MET A 54 1.52 3.94 -8.56
N LEU A 55 0.31 3.49 -8.25
CA LEU A 55 -0.89 4.31 -8.37
C LEU A 55 -0.81 5.55 -7.46
N HIS A 56 -1.34 6.68 -7.93
CA HIS A 56 -1.28 7.96 -7.24
C HIS A 56 -1.90 7.95 -5.83
N ASP A 57 -2.92 7.15 -5.63
CA ASP A 57 -3.57 6.98 -4.33
C ASP A 57 -2.67 6.22 -3.35
N PHE A 58 -1.97 5.20 -3.83
CA PHE A 58 -0.98 4.52 -3.01
C PHE A 58 0.19 5.45 -2.67
N TRP A 59 0.69 6.23 -3.64
CA TRP A 59 1.74 7.22 -3.40
C TRP A 59 1.33 8.22 -2.31
N ALA A 60 0.16 8.81 -2.41
CA ALA A 60 -0.35 9.74 -1.40
C ALA A 60 -0.44 9.10 -0.02
N TYR A 61 -0.92 7.85 0.06
CA TYR A 61 -1.05 7.13 1.32
C TYR A 61 0.30 6.79 1.97
N ILE A 62 1.25 6.24 1.20
CA ILE A 62 2.57 5.86 1.72
C ILE A 62 3.39 7.09 2.12
N SER A 63 3.26 8.21 1.39
CA SER A 63 3.88 9.49 1.72
C SER A 63 3.33 10.05 3.03
N ALA A 64 2.00 10.04 3.23
CA ALA A 64 1.39 10.46 4.48
C ALA A 64 1.89 9.64 5.68
N GLN A 65 2.02 8.32 5.53
CA GLN A 65 2.58 7.45 6.55
C GLN A 65 4.05 7.75 6.83
N ALA A 66 4.83 8.02 5.80
CA ALA A 66 6.27 8.28 5.92
C ALA A 66 6.60 9.54 6.71
N ILE A 67 5.78 10.59 6.56
CA ILE A 67 5.94 11.84 7.30
C ILE A 67 5.25 11.84 8.68
N GLY A 68 4.65 10.72 9.08
CA GLY A 68 3.92 10.59 10.35
C GLY A 68 2.60 11.37 10.39
N ALA A 69 1.95 11.57 9.26
CA ALA A 69 0.66 12.24 9.21
C ALA A 69 -0.42 11.42 9.95
N LYS A 70 -1.35 12.12 10.59
CA LYS A 70 -2.53 11.50 11.21
C LYS A 70 -3.47 11.00 10.14
N ILE A 71 -3.68 9.68 10.09
CA ILE A 71 -4.64 9.03 9.19
C ILE A 71 -5.88 8.63 9.97
N ILE A 72 -7.05 8.98 9.44
CA ILE A 72 -8.34 8.63 10.01
C ILE A 72 -9.05 7.73 9.01
N PHE A 73 -9.46 6.54 9.47
CA PHE A 73 -10.28 5.62 8.68
C PHE A 73 -11.75 5.79 9.08
N ASP A 74 -12.55 6.28 8.15
CA ASP A 74 -13.99 6.32 8.31
C ASP A 74 -14.58 4.94 7.96
N LYS A 75 -15.34 4.37 8.90
CA LYS A 75 -16.01 3.07 8.73
C LYS A 75 -17.32 3.19 7.95
N GLU A 76 -17.86 4.40 7.84
CA GLU A 76 -19.08 4.63 7.09
C GLU A 76 -18.81 4.71 5.58
N SER A 77 -19.72 4.18 4.80
CA SER A 77 -19.59 4.18 3.35
C SER A 77 -20.39 5.34 2.75
N HIS A 78 -19.66 6.34 2.23
CA HIS A 78 -20.24 7.54 1.62
C HIS A 78 -20.30 7.47 0.08
N ILE A 79 -19.75 6.40 -0.53
CA ILE A 79 -19.66 6.26 -1.99
C ILE A 79 -20.21 4.90 -2.41
N LEU A 80 -21.07 4.89 -3.43
CA LEU A 80 -21.46 3.69 -4.15
C LEU A 80 -20.49 3.44 -5.30
N TYR A 81 -19.49 2.60 -5.07
CA TYR A 81 -18.51 2.25 -6.09
C TYR A 81 -19.06 1.16 -7.01
N ARG A 82 -19.46 1.56 -8.23
CA ARG A 82 -20.06 0.67 -9.23
C ARG A 82 -19.02 -0.29 -9.79
N GLN A 83 -19.35 -1.57 -9.80
CA GLN A 83 -18.54 -2.62 -10.39
C GLN A 83 -19.05 -2.96 -11.81
N HIS A 84 -18.15 -3.00 -12.77
CA HIS A 84 -18.40 -3.44 -14.14
C HIS A 84 -17.15 -4.13 -14.69
N ARG A 85 -17.29 -4.83 -15.83
CA ARG A 85 -16.19 -5.66 -16.39
C ARG A 85 -14.91 -4.89 -16.74
N ASN A 86 -15.01 -3.59 -16.99
CA ASN A 86 -13.90 -2.75 -17.41
C ASN A 86 -13.29 -1.94 -16.25
N ASN A 87 -13.58 -2.26 -14.98
CA ASN A 87 -12.94 -1.60 -13.86
C ASN A 87 -11.44 -1.94 -13.85
N THR A 88 -10.58 -0.93 -13.74
CA THR A 88 -9.12 -1.12 -13.57
C THR A 88 -8.83 -1.89 -12.27
N VAL A 89 -9.58 -1.58 -11.21
CA VAL A 89 -9.55 -2.30 -9.93
C VAL A 89 -10.97 -2.75 -9.63
N GLY A 90 -11.24 -4.04 -9.75
CA GLY A 90 -12.55 -4.66 -9.51
C GLY A 90 -12.52 -5.63 -8.33
N LEU A 91 -13.69 -6.19 -8.02
CA LEU A 91 -13.76 -7.40 -7.21
C LEU A 91 -12.98 -8.48 -7.94
N GLY A 92 -11.88 -8.92 -7.32
CA GLY A 92 -10.97 -9.88 -7.92
C GLY A 92 -11.67 -11.12 -8.48
N GLU A 93 -11.16 -11.62 -9.57
CA GLU A 93 -11.49 -12.94 -10.08
C GLU A 93 -11.15 -13.99 -8.99
N SER A 94 -11.61 -15.22 -9.15
CA SER A 94 -11.49 -16.26 -8.12
C SER A 94 -10.14 -16.25 -7.41
N ALA A 95 -10.13 -16.46 -6.09
CA ALA A 95 -8.92 -16.46 -5.24
C ALA A 95 -7.75 -17.32 -5.82
N VAL A 96 -8.08 -18.38 -6.56
CA VAL A 96 -7.11 -19.25 -7.24
C VAL A 96 -6.38 -18.52 -8.37
N LYS A 97 -7.09 -17.68 -9.14
CA LYS A 97 -6.49 -16.92 -10.26
C LYS A 97 -5.60 -15.81 -9.74
N GLU A 98 -6.01 -15.12 -8.69
CA GLU A 98 -5.17 -14.13 -7.98
C GLU A 98 -3.90 -14.77 -7.42
N TRP A 99 -4.01 -15.96 -6.79
CA TRP A 99 -2.86 -16.72 -6.29
C TRP A 99 -1.88 -17.09 -7.39
N LYS A 100 -2.37 -17.63 -8.51
CA LYS A 100 -1.53 -17.98 -9.68
C LYS A 100 -0.81 -16.75 -10.23
N GLN A 101 -1.50 -15.61 -10.35
CA GLN A 101 -0.88 -14.37 -10.83
C GLN A 101 0.18 -13.85 -9.86
N ARG A 102 -0.05 -13.92 -8.54
CA ARG A 102 0.92 -13.51 -7.52
C ARG A 102 2.17 -14.40 -7.53
N ILE A 103 2.00 -15.72 -7.59
CA ILE A 103 3.11 -16.67 -7.73
C ILE A 103 3.91 -16.36 -9.00
N LYS A 104 3.23 -16.14 -10.13
CA LYS A 104 3.90 -15.78 -11.38
C LYS A 104 4.74 -14.51 -11.26
N ARG A 105 4.21 -13.46 -10.64
CA ARG A 105 4.96 -12.20 -10.43
C ARG A 105 6.20 -12.41 -9.58
N VAL A 106 6.08 -13.12 -8.45
CA VAL A 106 7.18 -13.33 -7.52
C VAL A 106 8.27 -14.25 -8.09
N PHE A 107 7.89 -15.38 -8.71
CA PHE A 107 8.87 -16.41 -9.11
C PHE A 107 9.30 -16.31 -10.56
N ILE A 108 8.49 -15.78 -11.47
CA ILE A 108 8.80 -15.73 -12.90
C ILE A 108 9.30 -14.35 -13.31
N LEU A 109 8.66 -13.28 -12.84
CA LEU A 109 8.99 -11.92 -13.27
C LEU A 109 10.02 -11.24 -12.35
N HIS A 110 10.34 -11.80 -11.21
CA HIS A 110 11.25 -11.21 -10.21
C HIS A 110 10.91 -9.74 -9.89
N GLU A 111 9.63 -9.41 -9.94
CA GLU A 111 9.15 -8.05 -9.70
C GLU A 111 9.33 -7.68 -8.23
N HIS A 112 10.36 -6.90 -7.97
CA HIS A 112 10.63 -6.32 -6.64
C HIS A 112 9.95 -4.96 -6.49
N GLU A 113 8.75 -4.83 -7.00
CA GLU A 113 7.98 -3.58 -7.06
C GLU A 113 7.92 -2.86 -5.71
N ARG A 114 7.64 -3.58 -4.63
CA ARG A 114 7.53 -2.99 -3.29
C ARG A 114 8.84 -2.42 -2.76
N SER A 115 9.96 -3.12 -2.93
CA SER A 115 11.27 -2.62 -2.54
C SER A 115 11.71 -1.43 -3.39
N ASN A 116 11.33 -1.41 -4.67
CA ASN A 116 11.55 -0.27 -5.55
C ASN A 116 10.72 0.93 -5.11
N ASN A 117 9.44 0.72 -4.81
CA ASN A 117 8.55 1.77 -4.28
C ASN A 117 9.09 2.36 -2.97
N ALA A 118 9.59 1.52 -2.07
CA ALA A 118 10.21 1.96 -0.82
C ALA A 118 11.50 2.77 -1.08
N ARG A 119 12.28 2.43 -2.10
CA ARG A 119 13.48 3.18 -2.49
C ARG A 119 13.11 4.55 -3.03
N ILE A 120 12.15 4.62 -3.95
CA ILE A 120 11.68 5.89 -4.52
C ILE A 120 11.08 6.77 -3.42
N LEU A 121 10.33 6.20 -2.46
CA LEU A 121 9.83 6.93 -1.30
C LEU A 121 10.99 7.53 -0.49
N LEU A 122 12.01 6.74 -0.21
CA LEU A 122 13.19 7.19 0.54
C LEU A 122 13.95 8.30 -0.20
N GLU A 123 14.15 8.15 -1.51
CA GLU A 123 14.86 9.13 -2.34
C GLU A 123 14.08 10.45 -2.46
N THR A 124 12.75 10.37 -2.54
CA THR A 124 11.90 11.55 -2.78
C THR A 124 11.59 12.32 -1.50
N LEU A 125 11.42 11.64 -0.35
CA LEU A 125 10.94 12.25 0.89
C LEU A 125 11.93 12.13 2.05
N TYR A 126 13.20 11.89 1.80
CA TYR A 126 14.21 11.63 2.84
C TYR A 126 14.18 12.65 3.98
N GLU A 127 14.17 13.93 3.66
CA GLU A 127 14.20 15.03 4.63
C GLU A 127 12.88 15.23 5.39
N GLU A 128 11.77 14.78 4.81
CA GLU A 128 10.43 14.94 5.37
C GLU A 128 9.99 13.74 6.24
N MET A 129 10.70 12.61 6.10
CA MET A 129 10.37 11.38 6.82
C MET A 129 10.67 11.48 8.31
N THR A 130 9.81 10.90 9.13
CA THR A 130 10.13 10.72 10.55
C THR A 130 11.33 9.78 10.71
N PRO A 131 12.14 9.93 11.79
CA PRO A 131 13.28 9.04 12.05
C PRO A 131 12.90 7.56 12.10
N ASP A 132 11.72 7.26 12.63
CA ASP A 132 11.17 5.90 12.70
C ASP A 132 10.79 5.36 11.32
N SER A 133 10.13 6.17 10.50
CA SER A 133 9.81 5.82 9.10
C SER A 133 11.06 5.60 8.26
N LEU A 134 12.08 6.44 8.42
CA LEU A 134 13.40 6.26 7.77
C LEU A 134 14.03 4.91 8.13
N LYS A 135 14.06 4.58 9.42
CA LYS A 135 14.64 3.33 9.91
C LYS A 135 13.91 2.12 9.34
N ARG A 136 12.57 2.15 9.35
CA ARG A 136 11.73 1.07 8.82
C ARG A 136 11.88 0.93 7.31
N THR A 137 11.83 2.01 6.56
CA THR A 137 11.99 1.98 5.11
C THR A 137 13.36 1.42 4.71
N LYS A 138 14.44 1.84 5.38
CA LYS A 138 15.78 1.28 5.16
C LYS A 138 15.85 -0.22 5.48
N LEU A 139 15.29 -0.64 6.62
CA LEU A 139 15.23 -2.06 6.98
C LEU A 139 14.49 -2.88 5.90
N PHE A 140 13.36 -2.35 5.40
CA PHE A 140 12.56 -2.98 4.36
C PHE A 140 13.33 -3.17 3.06
N ILE A 141 14.05 -2.14 2.60
CA ILE A 141 14.89 -2.19 1.39
C ILE A 141 16.03 -3.21 1.57
N ASP A 142 16.72 -3.14 2.70
CA ASP A 142 17.90 -3.97 2.99
C ASP A 142 17.56 -5.45 3.23
N ALA A 143 16.34 -5.75 3.68
CA ALA A 143 15.87 -7.12 3.87
C ALA A 143 15.85 -7.92 2.56
N LYS A 144 15.87 -7.25 1.40
CA LYS A 144 15.99 -7.90 0.09
C LYS A 144 17.32 -8.64 -0.07
N THR A 145 18.42 -8.07 0.42
CA THR A 145 19.79 -8.56 0.22
C THR A 145 20.40 -9.23 1.45
N SER A 146 19.82 -9.00 2.65
CA SER A 146 20.36 -9.50 3.90
C SER A 146 19.41 -10.47 4.60
N PHE A 147 19.84 -11.71 4.80
CA PHE A 147 19.07 -12.72 5.53
C PHE A 147 18.74 -12.29 6.96
N LEU A 148 19.70 -11.74 7.68
CA LEU A 148 19.49 -11.27 9.07
C LEU A 148 18.46 -10.15 9.14
N LYS A 149 18.50 -9.18 8.20
CA LYS A 149 17.52 -8.09 8.12
C LYS A 149 16.13 -8.62 7.73
N ARG A 150 16.08 -9.64 6.88
CA ARG A 150 14.82 -10.35 6.55
C ARG A 150 14.21 -11.02 7.78
N MET A 151 15.01 -11.71 8.57
CA MET A 151 14.55 -12.31 9.83
C MET A 151 14.04 -11.25 10.80
N ARG A 152 14.76 -10.13 10.96
CA ARG A 152 14.32 -9.01 11.79
C ARG A 152 12.98 -8.46 11.34
N LEU A 153 12.79 -8.25 10.04
CA LEU A 153 11.53 -7.76 9.48
C LEU A 153 10.36 -8.73 9.74
N LEU A 154 10.63 -10.04 9.73
CA LEU A 154 9.60 -11.06 9.99
C LEU A 154 9.06 -11.04 11.42
N PHE A 155 9.88 -10.63 12.39
CA PHE A 155 9.51 -10.56 13.81
C PHE A 155 9.07 -9.16 14.25
N ASP A 156 9.13 -8.17 13.36
CA ASP A 156 8.70 -6.80 13.66
C ASP A 156 7.19 -6.64 13.41
N ASP A 157 6.46 -6.39 14.50
CA ASP A 157 5.01 -6.26 14.50
C ASP A 157 4.50 -5.10 13.62
N SER A 158 5.33 -4.10 13.39
CA SER A 158 4.98 -2.95 12.54
C SER A 158 4.77 -3.28 11.06
N TYR A 159 5.15 -4.49 10.63
CA TYR A 159 4.92 -4.99 9.26
C TYR A 159 3.85 -6.09 9.19
N LYS A 160 3.18 -6.39 10.29
CA LYS A 160 2.10 -7.38 10.32
C LYS A 160 0.83 -6.75 9.75
N CYS A 161 0.48 -7.12 8.53
CA CYS A 161 -0.70 -6.63 7.82
C CYS A 161 -2.02 -7.23 8.34
N GLY A 162 -2.21 -7.42 9.63
CA GLY A 162 -3.45 -7.91 10.25
C GLY A 162 -4.01 -9.23 9.70
N ASN A 163 -3.41 -9.77 8.64
CA ASN A 163 -3.83 -10.99 7.97
C ASN A 163 -2.61 -11.86 7.63
N LEU A 164 -2.59 -13.06 8.19
CA LEU A 164 -1.53 -14.06 7.97
C LEU A 164 -1.24 -14.30 6.47
N LYS A 165 -2.28 -14.25 5.61
CA LYS A 165 -2.11 -14.40 4.15
C LYS A 165 -1.26 -13.28 3.56
N ASN A 166 -1.52 -12.04 3.91
CA ASN A 166 -0.75 -10.90 3.41
C ASN A 166 0.68 -10.93 3.93
N TRP A 167 0.87 -11.37 5.16
CA TRP A 167 2.17 -11.52 5.78
C TRP A 167 3.01 -12.66 5.17
N ILE A 168 2.39 -13.84 4.89
CA ILE A 168 3.05 -14.95 4.20
C ILE A 168 3.39 -14.60 2.75
N LEU A 169 2.51 -13.86 2.06
CA LEU A 169 2.73 -13.45 0.67
C LEU A 169 3.78 -12.34 0.51
N PHE A 170 4.12 -11.67 1.59
CA PHE A 170 5.22 -10.73 1.64
C PHE A 170 6.59 -11.42 1.70
N LYS A 171 6.66 -12.63 2.27
CA LYS A 171 7.87 -13.46 2.34
C LYS A 171 8.33 -13.97 0.97
#